data_dcecf6e5789cb311de55b2b4917c117a
#
_entry.id   dcecf6e5789cb311de55b2b4917c117a
#
_cell.length_a   1.000
_cell.length_b   1.000
_cell.length_c   1.000
_cell.angle_alpha   90.00
_cell.angle_beta   90.00
_cell.angle_gamma   90.00
#
_symmetry.space_group_name_H-M   'P 1'
#
loop_
_entity.id
_entity.type
_entity.pdbx_description
1 polymer ?
#
loop_
_entity_poly.entity_id
_entity_poly.type
_entity_poly.pdbx_seq_one_letter_code
_entity_poly.pdbx_strand_id
1 'polypeptide(L)'
;MRVKYVFTQKSFDRIVEDHLVNRCYLPYNKVVYKKSLSESVTLLTNFGIITGIMYTKDGKLNREDGPAIQHFNKQGVAYDEKYYLNGEELDEFQVIVLNSKNNDGPD
;
A
#
# COMPACT_ATOMS: atom_id res chain seq x y z
N MET A 1 -21.34 -3.23 -0.88
CA MET A 1 -19.89 -2.96 -0.77
C MET A 1 -19.43 -2.23 -2.02
N ARG A 2 -18.74 -1.12 -1.86
CA ARG A 2 -18.29 -0.32 -2.99
C ARG A 2 -16.77 -0.42 -3.12
N VAL A 3 -16.32 -0.97 -4.25
CA VAL A 3 -14.90 -1.10 -4.57
C VAL A 3 -14.60 -0.24 -5.79
N LYS A 4 -13.59 0.59 -5.70
CA LYS A 4 -13.13 1.41 -6.81
C LYS A 4 -11.87 0.79 -7.40
N TYR A 5 -11.88 0.55 -8.72
CA TYR A 5 -10.70 0.10 -9.45
C TYR A 5 -10.11 1.26 -10.23
N VAL A 6 -8.81 1.45 -10.14
CA VAL A 6 -8.07 2.41 -10.96
C VAL A 6 -6.92 1.70 -11.65
N PHE A 7 -6.48 2.22 -12.79
CA PHE A 7 -5.51 1.54 -13.64
C PHE A 7 -4.27 2.39 -13.93
N THR A 8 -4.20 3.58 -13.38
CA THR A 8 -3.03 4.46 -13.55
C THR A 8 -2.58 4.96 -12.19
N GLN A 9 -1.28 5.18 -12.08
CA GLN A 9 -0.69 5.76 -10.87
C GLN A 9 -1.29 7.13 -10.58
N LYS A 10 -1.52 7.93 -11.62
CA LYS A 10 -2.09 9.27 -11.47
C LYS A 10 -3.48 9.25 -10.84
N SER A 11 -4.33 8.33 -11.29
CA SER A 11 -5.68 8.21 -10.73
C SER A 11 -5.64 7.77 -9.26
N PHE A 12 -4.74 6.84 -8.95
CA PHE A 12 -4.54 6.37 -7.58
C PHE A 12 -4.06 7.49 -6.67
N ASP A 13 -3.03 8.22 -7.10
CA ASP A 13 -2.44 9.32 -6.34
C ASP A 13 -3.47 10.43 -6.08
N ARG A 14 -4.34 10.68 -7.05
CA ARG A 14 -5.38 11.69 -6.92
C ARG A 14 -6.39 11.34 -5.81
N ILE A 15 -6.76 10.07 -5.72
CA ILE A 15 -7.66 9.61 -4.66
C ILE A 15 -7.01 9.77 -3.29
N VAL A 16 -5.75 9.37 -3.18
CA VAL A 16 -4.99 9.51 -1.93
C VAL A 16 -4.86 10.97 -1.54
N GLU A 17 -4.55 11.83 -2.50
CA GLU A 17 -4.41 13.28 -2.25
C GLU A 17 -5.74 13.90 -1.81
N ASP A 18 -6.84 13.56 -2.47
CA ASP A 18 -8.15 14.07 -2.08
C ASP A 18 -8.47 13.74 -0.63
N HIS A 19 -8.10 12.57 -0.19
CA HIS A 19 -8.34 12.15 1.20
C HIS A 19 -7.37 12.83 2.17
N LEU A 20 -6.07 12.80 1.88
CA LEU A 20 -5.05 13.26 2.82
C LEU A 20 -4.93 14.79 2.87
N VAL A 21 -5.07 15.46 1.73
CA VAL A 21 -4.89 16.90 1.62
C VAL A 21 -6.22 17.63 1.76
N ASN A 22 -7.24 17.20 1.01
CA ASN A 22 -8.53 17.87 0.95
C ASN A 22 -9.53 17.38 1.99
N ARG A 23 -9.14 16.39 2.79
CA ARG A 23 -9.97 15.83 3.89
C ARG A 23 -11.28 15.25 3.41
N CYS A 24 -11.34 14.80 2.16
CA CYS A 24 -12.54 14.16 1.62
C CYS A 24 -12.64 12.73 2.11
N TYR A 25 -13.78 12.32 2.62
CA TYR A 25 -14.03 10.93 2.95
C TYR A 25 -14.22 10.15 1.66
N LEU A 26 -13.64 8.96 1.60
CA LEU A 26 -13.77 8.10 0.43
C LEU A 26 -15.09 7.34 0.48
N PRO A 27 -15.89 7.37 -0.61
CA PRO A 27 -17.16 6.64 -0.65
C PRO A 27 -16.99 5.15 -0.95
N TYR A 28 -15.79 4.62 -0.76
CA TYR A 28 -15.46 3.24 -1.11
C TYR A 28 -15.01 2.46 0.11
N ASN A 29 -15.29 1.15 0.10
CA ASN A 29 -14.78 0.24 1.12
C ASN A 29 -13.31 -0.09 0.87
N LYS A 30 -12.91 -0.08 -0.40
CA LYS A 30 -11.51 -0.18 -0.78
C LYS A 30 -11.29 0.37 -2.17
N VAL A 31 -10.06 0.78 -2.44
CA VAL A 31 -9.64 1.24 -3.76
C VAL A 31 -8.51 0.32 -4.23
N VAL A 32 -8.67 -0.28 -5.39
CA VAL A 32 -7.69 -1.21 -5.95
C VAL A 32 -7.05 -0.58 -7.17
N TYR A 33 -5.74 -0.35 -7.10
CA TYR A 33 -4.95 0.08 -8.23
C TYR A 33 -4.35 -1.15 -8.89
N LYS A 34 -4.81 -1.45 -10.10
CA LYS A 34 -4.31 -2.56 -10.91
C LYS A 34 -3.09 -2.08 -11.68
N LYS A 35 -1.92 -2.28 -11.11
CA LYS A 35 -0.65 -1.89 -11.70
C LYS A 35 -0.33 -2.68 -12.96
N SER A 36 -0.65 -3.98 -12.94
CA SER A 36 -0.49 -4.90 -14.06
C SER A 36 -1.48 -6.04 -13.89
N LEU A 37 -1.42 -7.04 -14.75
CA LEU A 37 -2.28 -8.21 -14.62
C LEU A 37 -2.01 -8.97 -13.31
N SER A 38 -0.78 -8.92 -12.81
CA SER A 38 -0.38 -9.68 -11.61
C SER A 38 -0.23 -8.82 -10.35
N GLU A 39 -0.04 -7.50 -10.50
CA GLU A 39 0.29 -6.63 -9.37
C GLU A 39 -0.83 -5.64 -9.07
N SER A 40 -1.13 -5.47 -7.78
CA SER A 40 -2.14 -4.52 -7.33
C SER A 40 -1.68 -3.82 -6.05
N VAL A 41 -2.17 -2.58 -5.87
CA VAL A 41 -2.04 -1.85 -4.61
C VAL A 41 -3.46 -1.56 -4.14
N THR A 42 -3.78 -1.95 -2.91
CA THR A 42 -5.14 -1.81 -2.38
C THR A 42 -5.15 -0.89 -1.17
N LEU A 43 -5.98 0.15 -1.23
CA LEU A 43 -6.27 0.99 -0.08
C LEU A 43 -7.43 0.37 0.67
N LEU A 44 -7.25 0.15 1.96
CA LEU A 44 -8.30 -0.33 2.86
C LEU A 44 -8.90 0.88 3.57
N THR A 45 -10.23 0.93 3.62
CA THR A 45 -10.91 2.05 4.27
C THR A 45 -11.90 1.53 5.31
N ASN A 46 -12.19 2.39 6.30
CA ASN A 46 -13.22 2.15 7.29
C ASN A 46 -13.96 3.46 7.49
N PHE A 47 -15.25 3.47 7.18
CA PHE A 47 -16.09 4.68 7.24
C PHE A 47 -15.47 5.85 6.44
N GLY A 48 -14.91 5.54 5.27
CA GLY A 48 -14.35 6.55 4.37
C GLY A 48 -12.95 7.03 4.72
N ILE A 49 -12.33 6.46 5.75
CA ILE A 49 -10.97 6.83 6.18
C ILE A 49 -10.01 5.70 5.85
N ILE A 50 -8.86 6.04 5.28
CA ILE A 50 -7.84 5.03 4.94
C ILE A 50 -7.28 4.43 6.22
N THR A 51 -7.38 3.11 6.36
CA THR A 51 -6.87 2.37 7.51
C THR A 51 -5.69 1.49 7.18
N GLY A 52 -5.41 1.28 5.90
CA GLY A 52 -4.28 0.45 5.50
C GLY A 52 -4.03 0.48 4.00
N ILE A 53 -2.88 -0.05 3.62
CA ILE A 53 -2.51 -0.21 2.22
C ILE A 53 -1.78 -1.55 2.08
N MET A 54 -2.11 -2.31 1.02
CA MET A 54 -1.51 -3.60 0.74
C MET A 54 -0.95 -3.63 -0.68
N TYR A 55 0.22 -4.24 -0.81
CA TYR A 55 0.83 -4.51 -2.12
C TYR A 55 0.78 -6.01 -2.37
N THR A 56 0.19 -6.41 -3.49
CA THR A 56 0.03 -7.83 -3.82
C THR A 56 0.56 -8.13 -5.22
N LYS A 57 1.03 -9.35 -5.37
CA LYS A 57 1.44 -9.90 -6.67
C LYS A 57 0.96 -11.34 -6.73
N ASP A 58 0.22 -11.68 -7.79
CA ASP A 58 -0.38 -12.99 -7.96
C ASP A 58 -1.21 -13.42 -6.74
N GLY A 59 -1.91 -12.45 -6.14
CA GLY A 59 -2.77 -12.69 -4.98
C GLY A 59 -2.05 -12.82 -3.64
N LYS A 60 -0.73 -12.65 -3.61
CA LYS A 60 0.07 -12.77 -2.39
C LYS A 60 0.69 -11.43 -2.02
N LEU A 61 0.83 -11.17 -0.72
CA LEU A 61 1.53 -9.97 -0.26
C LEU A 61 2.95 -9.98 -0.79
N ASN A 62 3.35 -8.89 -1.44
CA ASN A 62 4.66 -8.78 -2.07
C ASN A 62 5.03 -7.33 -2.31
N ARG A 63 6.19 -6.91 -1.83
CA ARG A 63 6.75 -5.62 -2.19
C ARG A 63 8.26 -5.66 -1.97
N GLU A 64 9.01 -5.25 -3.00
CA GLU A 64 10.48 -5.27 -2.96
C GLU A 64 11.08 -3.98 -2.40
N ASP A 65 10.36 -2.87 -2.45
CA ASP A 65 10.89 -1.56 -2.12
C ASP A 65 10.29 -0.94 -0.85
N GLY A 66 9.66 -1.76 -0.03
CA GLY A 66 9.08 -1.27 1.21
C GLY A 66 8.18 -2.30 1.87
N PRO A 67 7.42 -1.91 2.90
CA PRO A 67 6.47 -2.81 3.53
C PRO A 67 5.34 -3.19 2.58
N ALA A 68 4.96 -4.46 2.57
CA ALA A 68 3.89 -4.97 1.73
C ALA A 68 2.51 -4.68 2.30
N ILE A 69 2.42 -4.47 3.60
CA ILE A 69 1.18 -4.06 4.26
C ILE A 69 1.50 -3.05 5.35
N GLN A 70 0.69 -1.98 5.39
CA GLN A 70 0.79 -0.94 6.40
C GLN A 70 -0.59 -0.66 6.97
N HIS A 71 -0.67 -0.43 8.28
CA HIS A 71 -1.89 0.00 8.95
C HIS A 71 -1.68 1.40 9.49
N PHE A 72 -2.71 2.24 9.36
CA PHE A 72 -2.66 3.65 9.75
C PHE A 72 -3.67 3.93 10.87
N ASN A 73 -3.28 4.83 11.77
CA ASN A 73 -4.17 5.31 12.81
C ASN A 73 -5.07 6.44 12.26
N LYS A 74 -5.91 7.00 13.12
CA LYS A 74 -6.86 8.06 12.72
C LYS A 74 -6.18 9.33 12.22
N GLN A 75 -4.93 9.56 12.60
CA GLN A 75 -4.15 10.71 12.17
C GLN A 75 -3.42 10.44 10.85
N GLY A 76 -3.55 9.24 10.27
CA GLY A 76 -2.88 8.90 9.02
C GLY A 76 -1.43 8.48 9.20
N VAL A 77 -1.03 8.14 10.42
CA VAL A 77 0.34 7.71 10.71
C VAL A 77 0.39 6.19 10.76
N ALA A 78 1.36 5.62 10.05
CA ALA A 78 1.57 4.17 10.05
C ALA A 78 2.04 3.72 11.44
N TYR A 79 1.34 2.75 12.02
CA TYR A 79 1.70 2.19 13.31
C TYR A 79 2.08 0.72 13.26
N ASP A 80 1.82 0.05 12.12
CA ASP A 80 2.13 -1.36 11.93
C ASP A 80 2.52 -1.56 10.47
N GLU A 81 3.72 -2.06 10.25
CA GLU A 81 4.25 -2.29 8.91
C GLU A 81 4.89 -3.66 8.87
N LYS A 82 4.55 -4.45 7.84
CA LYS A 82 5.11 -5.78 7.65
C LYS A 82 5.62 -5.94 6.24
N TYR A 83 6.74 -6.63 6.12
CA TYR A 83 7.43 -6.86 4.87
C TYR A 83 7.21 -8.30 4.41
N TYR A 84 6.82 -8.45 3.15
CA TYR A 84 6.57 -9.76 2.55
C TYR A 84 7.16 -9.83 1.16
N LEU A 85 7.67 -11.00 0.80
CA LEU A 85 8.03 -11.35 -0.58
C LEU A 85 7.36 -12.68 -0.91
N ASN A 86 6.59 -12.70 -2.00
CA ASN A 86 5.86 -13.87 -2.48
C ASN A 86 4.99 -14.54 -1.39
N GLY A 87 4.38 -13.71 -0.54
CA GLY A 87 3.49 -14.19 0.52
C GLY A 87 4.20 -14.62 1.79
N GLU A 88 5.51 -14.55 1.84
CA GLU A 88 6.29 -14.92 3.02
C GLU A 88 6.75 -13.67 3.77
N GLU A 89 6.43 -13.61 5.07
CA GLU A 89 6.84 -12.50 5.91
C GLU A 89 8.36 -12.55 6.11
N LEU A 90 9.00 -11.39 5.95
CA LEU A 90 10.44 -11.27 6.15
C LEU A 90 10.75 -11.04 7.62
N ASP A 91 11.82 -11.66 8.09
CA ASP A 91 12.33 -11.41 9.45
C ASP A 91 13.09 -10.08 9.50
N GLU A 92 13.50 -9.67 10.69
CA GLU A 92 14.17 -8.40 10.91
C GLU A 92 15.45 -8.26 10.09
N PHE A 93 16.25 -9.32 10.04
CA PHE A 93 17.48 -9.31 9.25
C PHE A 93 17.22 -9.16 7.77
N GLN A 94 16.22 -9.89 7.26
CA GLN A 94 15.83 -9.80 5.85
C GLN A 94 15.32 -8.40 5.48
N VAL A 95 14.61 -7.76 6.39
CA VAL A 95 14.15 -6.39 6.20
C VAL A 95 15.32 -5.43 6.10
N ILE A 96 16.33 -5.58 6.94
CA ILE A 96 17.53 -4.75 6.90
C ILE A 96 18.24 -4.90 5.56
N VAL A 97 18.39 -6.13 5.07
CA VAL A 97 19.02 -6.40 3.77
C VAL A 97 18.23 -5.76 2.65
N LEU A 98 16.90 -5.88 2.67
CA LEU A 98 16.03 -5.30 1.66
C LEU A 98 16.16 -3.77 1.63
N ASN A 99 16.14 -3.13 2.79
CA ASN A 99 16.26 -1.67 2.89
C ASN A 99 17.64 -1.19 2.44
N SER A 100 18.70 -1.92 2.76
CA SER A 100 20.05 -1.61 2.29
C SER A 100 20.13 -1.67 0.78
N LYS A 101 19.51 -2.67 0.18
CA LYS A 101 19.48 -2.83 -1.28
C LYS A 101 18.72 -1.68 -1.94
N ASN A 102 17.59 -1.27 -1.37
CA ASN A 102 16.79 -0.19 -1.93
C ASN A 102 17.41 1.18 -1.74
N ASN A 103 18.24 1.34 -0.71
CA ASN A 103 18.96 2.59 -0.42
C ASN A 103 20.36 2.60 -1.04
N ASP A 104 20.71 1.55 -1.76
CA ASP A 104 22.02 1.42 -2.40
C ASP A 104 22.05 2.27 -3.65
N GLY A 105 22.24 3.56 -3.47
CA GLY A 105 22.35 4.49 -4.57
C GLY A 105 23.78 4.53 -5.12
N PRO A 106 23.97 5.24 -6.22
CA PRO A 106 25.30 5.48 -6.74
C PRO A 106 26.06 6.40 -5.80
N ASP A 107 27.08 5.90 -5.24
CA ASP A 107 27.97 6.71 -4.39
C ASP A 107 28.99 7.45 -5.24
#